data_efa33f02011cb03c206f28437197e72d
#
_entry.id   efa33f02011cb03c206f28437197e72d
#
_cell.length_a   1.000
_cell.length_b   1.000
_cell.length_c   1.000
_cell.angle_alpha   90.00
_cell.angle_beta   90.00
_cell.angle_gamma   90.00
#
_symmetry.space_group_name_H-M   'P 1'
#
loop_
_entity.id
_entity.type
_entity.pdbx_description
1 polymer ?
#
loop_
_entity_poly.entity_id
_entity_poly.type
_entity_poly.pdbx_seq_one_letter_code
_entity_poly.pdbx_strand_id
1 'polypeptide(L)'
;MTKLAVPRRLPSEEVKDSIRQRIAEGGWQPGMKLPSERELVQQFGCARMTVHHALRELEDEGLIERRQGSGSYVAQLHPISNVLQVRDIRDEIAERRHVHATRVCGVQREKAGADIAAAMRLRKGAVVFHVRLVHLENGVPIQLEDRHVNPALAPDFMTLDFTQVTPSHVLFQHAPLTEAEQVVEAVLADAEQAKWLDIAEGSALLMVSRRTVSQGAVASVARLYHPGSRYRLIGRFSV
;
A
#
# COMPACT_ATOMS: atom_id res chain seq x y z
N MET A 1 11.20 -47.13 -7.45
CA MET A 1 10.86 -46.01 -6.56
C MET A 1 11.86 -44.89 -6.79
N THR A 2 11.52 -43.97 -7.69
CA THR A 2 12.39 -42.84 -8.09
C THR A 2 12.24 -41.73 -7.06
N LYS A 3 13.30 -41.45 -6.28
CA LYS A 3 13.37 -40.31 -5.41
C LYS A 3 13.31 -39.02 -6.24
N LEU A 4 12.22 -38.29 -6.14
CA LEU A 4 12.14 -36.90 -6.63
C LEU A 4 13.21 -36.09 -5.88
N ALA A 5 14.19 -35.59 -6.62
CA ALA A 5 15.18 -34.66 -6.11
C ALA A 5 14.49 -33.34 -5.77
N VAL A 6 14.53 -32.94 -4.49
CA VAL A 6 14.12 -31.58 -4.06
C VAL A 6 15.03 -30.59 -4.79
N PRO A 7 14.50 -29.59 -5.51
CA PRO A 7 15.33 -28.61 -6.19
C PRO A 7 16.21 -27.90 -5.15
N ARG A 8 17.55 -27.95 -5.35
CA ARG A 8 18.53 -27.26 -4.50
C ARG A 8 18.28 -25.75 -4.63
N ARG A 9 17.85 -25.10 -3.56
CA ARG A 9 17.68 -23.64 -3.55
C ARG A 9 18.98 -22.96 -3.96
N LEU A 10 18.88 -21.88 -4.74
CA LEU A 10 20.05 -21.09 -5.10
C LEU A 10 20.59 -20.38 -3.83
N PRO A 11 21.90 -20.33 -3.61
CA PRO A 11 22.46 -19.68 -2.41
C PRO A 11 22.05 -18.20 -2.25
N SER A 12 21.75 -17.50 -3.35
CA SER A 12 21.21 -16.12 -3.30
C SER A 12 19.82 -16.05 -2.71
N GLU A 13 18.97 -17.04 -2.96
CA GLU A 13 17.61 -17.11 -2.36
C GLU A 13 17.65 -17.31 -0.84
N GLU A 14 18.59 -18.12 -0.35
CA GLU A 14 18.78 -18.32 1.10
C GLU A 14 19.18 -17.03 1.81
N VAL A 15 20.08 -16.25 1.20
CA VAL A 15 20.49 -14.94 1.71
C VAL A 15 19.31 -13.97 1.72
N LYS A 16 18.55 -13.90 0.62
CA LYS A 16 17.38 -13.03 0.52
C LYS A 16 16.31 -13.37 1.55
N ASP A 17 15.96 -14.66 1.65
CA ASP A 17 14.91 -15.12 2.57
C ASP A 17 15.28 -14.85 4.02
N SER A 18 16.56 -15.05 4.39
CA SER A 18 17.04 -14.74 5.75
C SER A 18 16.97 -13.24 6.07
N ILE A 19 17.32 -12.37 5.11
CA ILE A 19 17.23 -10.92 5.28
C ILE A 19 15.77 -10.49 5.38
N ARG A 20 14.89 -10.98 4.50
CA ARG A 20 13.44 -10.73 4.54
C ARG A 20 12.82 -11.13 5.86
N GLN A 21 13.15 -12.34 6.35
CA GLN A 21 12.63 -12.86 7.60
C GLN A 21 13.02 -11.96 8.78
N ARG A 22 14.28 -11.55 8.89
CA ARG A 22 14.73 -10.67 9.98
C ARG A 22 14.08 -9.29 9.96
N ILE A 23 13.82 -8.74 8.76
CA ILE A 23 13.08 -7.48 8.61
C ILE A 23 11.61 -7.70 9.04
N ALA A 24 10.98 -8.78 8.60
CA ALA A 24 9.59 -9.10 8.94
C ALA A 24 9.37 -9.37 10.44
N GLU A 25 10.35 -10.00 11.11
CA GLU A 25 10.34 -10.28 12.54
C GLU A 25 10.72 -9.05 13.41
N GLY A 26 11.00 -7.88 12.77
CA GLY A 26 11.37 -6.65 13.47
C GLY A 26 12.80 -6.63 14.02
N GLY A 27 13.63 -7.63 13.71
CA GLY A 27 15.04 -7.67 14.08
C GLY A 27 15.88 -6.58 13.42
N TRP A 28 15.43 -6.12 12.24
CA TRP A 28 15.94 -4.93 11.57
C TRP A 28 14.79 -3.99 11.24
N GLN A 29 14.77 -2.83 11.89
CA GLN A 29 13.76 -1.80 11.69
C GLN A 29 14.08 -0.92 10.45
N PRO A 30 13.07 -0.27 9.83
CA PRO A 30 13.27 0.69 8.76
C PRO A 30 14.34 1.74 9.11
N GLY A 31 15.29 1.95 8.20
CA GLY A 31 16.43 2.86 8.40
C GLY A 31 17.63 2.26 9.13
N MET A 32 17.52 1.06 9.71
CA MET A 32 18.68 0.38 10.31
C MET A 32 19.68 -0.07 9.25
N LYS A 33 20.96 0.03 9.59
CA LYS A 33 22.06 -0.45 8.75
C LYS A 33 22.13 -1.98 8.79
N LEU A 34 22.17 -2.59 7.61
CA LEU A 34 22.42 -4.02 7.45
C LEU A 34 23.92 -4.35 7.66
N PRO A 35 24.24 -5.60 7.98
CA PRO A 35 25.62 -6.07 7.94
C PRO A 35 26.25 -5.81 6.55
N SER A 36 27.53 -5.51 6.53
CA SER A 36 28.27 -5.31 5.29
C SER A 36 28.29 -6.58 4.42
N GLU A 37 28.52 -6.43 3.11
CA GLU A 37 28.68 -7.58 2.21
C GLU A 37 29.69 -8.60 2.75
N ARG A 38 30.79 -8.11 3.36
CA ARG A 38 31.82 -8.98 3.94
C ARG A 38 31.31 -9.79 5.13
N GLU A 39 30.54 -9.16 6.01
CA GLU A 39 29.91 -9.84 7.16
C GLU A 39 28.87 -10.84 6.71
N LEU A 40 28.06 -10.52 5.70
CA LEU A 40 27.08 -11.44 5.11
C LEU A 40 27.77 -12.64 4.43
N VAL A 41 28.88 -12.42 3.73
CA VAL A 41 29.72 -13.51 3.16
C VAL A 41 30.20 -14.46 4.25
N GLN A 42 30.67 -13.94 5.37
CA GLN A 42 31.10 -14.76 6.51
C GLN A 42 29.94 -15.48 7.17
N GLN A 43 28.79 -14.81 7.32
CA GLN A 43 27.58 -15.39 7.97
C GLN A 43 26.97 -16.53 7.16
N PHE A 44 26.91 -16.38 5.83
CA PHE A 44 26.25 -17.36 4.94
C PHE A 44 27.23 -18.34 4.28
N GLY A 45 28.55 -18.14 4.43
CA GLY A 45 29.55 -19.03 3.85
C GLY A 45 29.50 -19.11 2.31
N CYS A 46 29.01 -18.07 1.64
CA CYS A 46 28.80 -18.06 0.20
C CYS A 46 29.74 -17.05 -0.51
N ALA A 47 29.80 -17.12 -1.84
CA ALA A 47 30.64 -16.22 -2.62
C ALA A 47 30.15 -14.76 -2.52
N ARG A 48 31.07 -13.79 -2.57
CA ARG A 48 30.77 -12.36 -2.52
C ARG A 48 29.73 -11.94 -3.59
N MET A 49 29.86 -12.48 -4.79
CA MET A 49 28.91 -12.19 -5.89
C MET A 49 27.50 -12.68 -5.59
N THR A 50 27.35 -13.77 -4.83
CA THR A 50 26.04 -14.27 -4.36
C THR A 50 25.37 -13.27 -3.42
N VAL A 51 26.11 -12.75 -2.43
CA VAL A 51 25.60 -11.71 -1.52
C VAL A 51 25.29 -10.43 -2.29
N HIS A 52 26.19 -10.01 -3.18
CA HIS A 52 25.99 -8.81 -3.99
C HIS A 52 24.72 -8.90 -4.84
N HIS A 53 24.48 -10.05 -5.48
CA HIS A 53 23.28 -10.31 -6.29
C HIS A 53 22.02 -10.29 -5.40
N ALA A 54 22.05 -10.99 -4.27
CA ALA A 54 20.93 -11.00 -3.31
C ALA A 54 20.57 -9.59 -2.81
N LEU A 55 21.58 -8.78 -2.44
CA LEU A 55 21.34 -7.40 -2.00
C LEU A 55 20.82 -6.51 -3.13
N ARG A 56 21.27 -6.72 -4.37
CA ARG A 56 20.75 -5.98 -5.52
C ARG A 56 19.28 -6.32 -5.78
N GLU A 57 18.92 -7.58 -5.73
CA GLU A 57 17.52 -8.01 -5.90
C GLU A 57 16.63 -7.47 -4.77
N LEU A 58 17.12 -7.45 -3.50
CA LEU A 58 16.40 -6.85 -2.39
C LEU A 58 16.26 -5.32 -2.52
N GLU A 59 17.25 -4.65 -3.14
CA GLU A 59 17.15 -3.23 -3.49
C GLU A 59 16.13 -3.00 -4.61
N ASP A 60 16.15 -3.82 -5.65
CA ASP A 60 15.16 -3.79 -6.74
C ASP A 60 13.72 -4.07 -6.23
N GLU A 61 13.59 -4.90 -5.19
CA GLU A 61 12.34 -5.16 -4.48
C GLU A 61 11.93 -4.02 -3.51
N GLY A 62 12.82 -3.04 -3.29
CA GLY A 62 12.58 -1.91 -2.40
C GLY A 62 12.63 -2.25 -0.90
N LEU A 63 13.17 -3.43 -0.53
CA LEU A 63 13.33 -3.85 0.86
C LEU A 63 14.56 -3.24 1.52
N ILE A 64 15.57 -2.89 0.74
CA ILE A 64 16.78 -2.21 1.22
C ILE A 64 17.14 -1.03 0.33
N GLU A 65 17.90 -0.09 0.88
CA GLU A 65 18.52 1.03 0.17
C GLU A 65 20.04 0.91 0.26
N ARG A 66 20.73 1.05 -0.87
CA ARG A 66 22.19 1.12 -0.89
C ARG A 66 22.63 2.58 -0.92
N ARG A 67 23.44 2.98 0.08
CA ARG A 67 23.99 4.33 0.14
C ARG A 67 25.47 4.27 -0.19
N GLN A 68 25.86 4.94 -1.27
CA GLN A 68 27.24 4.93 -1.77
C GLN A 68 28.24 5.27 -0.66
N GLY A 69 29.23 4.41 -0.45
CA GLY A 69 30.25 4.57 0.60
C GLY A 69 29.78 4.29 2.04
N SER A 70 28.48 4.10 2.29
CA SER A 70 27.92 3.93 3.63
C SER A 70 27.41 2.52 3.92
N GLY A 71 27.00 1.76 2.87
CA GLY A 71 26.49 0.39 3.00
C GLY A 71 25.03 0.26 2.66
N SER A 72 24.40 -0.87 3.04
CA SER A 72 23.00 -1.16 2.83
C SER A 72 22.19 -0.89 4.11
N TYR A 73 20.99 -0.39 3.95
CA TYR A 73 20.05 -0.05 5.03
C TYR A 73 18.70 -0.69 4.74
N VAL A 74 17.96 -1.07 5.77
CA VAL A 74 16.54 -1.42 5.59
C VAL A 74 15.84 -0.21 5.01
N ALA A 75 15.18 -0.39 3.88
CA ALA A 75 14.44 0.71 3.24
C ALA A 75 13.40 1.24 4.23
N GLN A 76 13.29 2.54 4.33
CA GLN A 76 12.09 3.13 4.91
C GLN A 76 10.97 2.74 3.97
N LEU A 77 9.98 1.99 4.49
CA LEU A 77 8.90 1.44 3.70
C LEU A 77 8.25 2.55 2.85
N HIS A 78 8.56 2.53 1.58
CA HIS A 78 7.83 3.29 0.59
C HIS A 78 7.11 2.25 -0.27
N PRO A 79 5.86 1.89 0.09
CA PRO A 79 5.08 0.97 -0.73
C PRO A 79 5.04 1.46 -2.17
N ILE A 80 5.35 0.57 -3.10
CA ILE A 80 5.32 0.87 -4.52
C ILE A 80 3.92 0.53 -5.02
N SER A 81 3.17 1.50 -5.48
CA SER A 81 1.90 1.29 -6.18
C SER A 81 2.02 1.73 -7.64
N ASN A 82 1.35 0.99 -8.53
CA ASN A 82 1.28 1.36 -9.93
C ASN A 82 0.18 2.42 -10.13
N VAL A 83 0.55 3.63 -10.53
CA VAL A 83 -0.37 4.76 -10.75
C VAL A 83 -1.48 4.45 -11.75
N LEU A 84 -1.23 3.54 -12.68
CA LEU A 84 -2.14 3.21 -13.78
C LEU A 84 -3.12 2.07 -13.44
N GLN A 85 -2.94 1.39 -12.30
CA GLN A 85 -3.81 0.31 -11.88
C GLN A 85 -4.58 0.69 -10.63
N VAL A 86 -5.89 0.50 -10.67
CA VAL A 86 -6.72 0.58 -9.46
C VAL A 86 -6.53 -0.72 -8.70
N ARG A 87 -5.75 -0.68 -7.62
CA ARG A 87 -5.44 -1.84 -6.79
C ARG A 87 -6.03 -1.68 -5.40
N ASP A 88 -6.25 -2.81 -4.76
CA ASP A 88 -6.59 -2.85 -3.35
C ASP A 88 -5.31 -2.75 -2.51
N ILE A 89 -5.30 -1.88 -1.51
CA ILE A 89 -4.15 -1.70 -0.61
C ILE A 89 -3.81 -2.97 0.16
N ARG A 90 -4.81 -3.81 0.46
CA ARG A 90 -4.61 -5.11 1.10
C ARG A 90 -3.77 -6.04 0.22
N ASP A 91 -4.07 -6.08 -1.09
CA ASP A 91 -3.34 -6.90 -2.04
C ASP A 91 -1.91 -6.39 -2.21
N GLU A 92 -1.72 -5.07 -2.29
CA GLU A 92 -0.40 -4.45 -2.36
C GLU A 92 0.47 -4.80 -1.14
N ILE A 93 -0.11 -4.79 0.06
CA ILE A 93 0.57 -5.17 1.30
C ILE A 93 0.89 -6.68 1.31
N ALA A 94 -0.06 -7.51 0.87
CA ALA A 94 0.12 -8.96 0.81
C ALA A 94 1.22 -9.38 -0.17
N GLU A 95 1.36 -8.70 -1.32
CA GLU A 95 2.46 -8.93 -2.27
C GLU A 95 3.84 -8.70 -1.65
N ARG A 96 3.94 -7.76 -0.72
CA ARG A 96 5.15 -7.51 0.07
C ARG A 96 5.35 -8.51 1.21
N ARG A 97 4.41 -9.47 1.38
CA ARG A 97 4.39 -10.44 2.49
C ARG A 97 4.27 -9.78 3.87
N HIS A 98 3.59 -8.63 3.93
CA HIS A 98 3.31 -7.89 5.14
C HIS A 98 1.87 -8.09 5.59
N VAL A 99 1.60 -7.80 6.86
CA VAL A 99 0.27 -7.94 7.47
C VAL A 99 -0.50 -6.63 7.29
N HIS A 100 -1.64 -6.72 6.60
CA HIS A 100 -2.60 -5.62 6.52
C HIS A 100 -3.52 -5.62 7.73
N ALA A 101 -3.80 -4.45 8.26
CA ALA A 101 -4.87 -4.21 9.23
C ALA A 101 -5.61 -2.91 8.89
N THR A 102 -6.86 -2.80 9.34
CA THR A 102 -7.67 -1.60 9.15
C THR A 102 -8.14 -1.06 10.49
N ARG A 103 -8.00 0.25 10.70
CA ARG A 103 -8.61 0.99 11.78
C ARG A 103 -9.77 1.81 11.22
N VAL A 104 -10.99 1.52 11.67
CA VAL A 104 -12.20 2.22 11.24
C VAL A 104 -12.31 3.54 11.99
N CYS A 105 -12.28 4.67 11.26
CA CYS A 105 -12.40 6.02 11.83
C CYS A 105 -13.85 6.54 11.76
N GLY A 106 -14.62 6.07 10.79
CA GLY A 106 -16.04 6.44 10.65
C GLY A 106 -16.70 5.67 9.51
N VAL A 107 -17.95 5.30 9.75
CA VAL A 107 -18.85 4.70 8.74
C VAL A 107 -20.21 5.32 8.93
N GLN A 108 -20.72 6.04 7.94
CA GLN A 108 -21.97 6.75 8.07
C GLN A 108 -22.72 6.87 6.74
N ARG A 109 -24.02 7.10 6.86
CA ARG A 109 -24.88 7.50 5.76
C ARG A 109 -25.10 8.99 5.85
N GLU A 110 -24.81 9.72 4.78
CA GLU A 110 -24.95 11.17 4.79
C GLU A 110 -25.58 11.71 3.50
N LYS A 111 -25.93 13.00 3.51
CA LYS A 111 -26.39 13.72 2.31
C LYS A 111 -25.20 14.34 1.62
N ALA A 112 -25.01 14.02 0.33
CA ALA A 112 -23.92 14.56 -0.47
C ALA A 112 -23.96 16.10 -0.52
N GLY A 113 -22.87 16.73 -0.08
CA GLY A 113 -22.61 18.14 -0.30
C GLY A 113 -22.43 18.46 -1.78
N ALA A 114 -22.31 19.72 -2.15
CA ALA A 114 -22.22 20.14 -3.55
C ALA A 114 -21.06 19.45 -4.29
N ASP A 115 -19.87 19.40 -3.67
CA ASP A 115 -18.65 18.86 -4.28
C ASP A 115 -18.73 17.34 -4.48
N ILE A 116 -19.20 16.62 -3.46
CA ILE A 116 -19.37 15.15 -3.53
C ILE A 116 -20.48 14.80 -4.54
N ALA A 117 -21.59 15.53 -4.53
CA ALA A 117 -22.67 15.32 -5.48
C ALA A 117 -22.21 15.53 -6.94
N ALA A 118 -21.42 16.59 -7.19
CA ALA A 118 -20.83 16.86 -8.50
C ALA A 118 -19.85 15.75 -8.93
N ALA A 119 -18.92 15.37 -8.04
CA ALA A 119 -17.92 14.33 -8.31
C ALA A 119 -18.57 12.96 -8.57
N MET A 120 -19.66 12.64 -7.87
CA MET A 120 -20.42 11.41 -8.03
C MET A 120 -21.50 11.49 -9.12
N ARG A 121 -21.66 12.62 -9.79
CA ARG A 121 -22.74 12.89 -10.77
C ARG A 121 -24.13 12.62 -10.20
N LEU A 122 -24.34 12.97 -8.93
CA LEU A 122 -25.59 12.85 -8.21
C LEU A 122 -26.23 14.23 -7.98
N ARG A 123 -27.50 14.25 -7.60
CA ARG A 123 -28.16 15.49 -7.16
C ARG A 123 -27.63 15.89 -5.78
N LYS A 124 -27.45 17.20 -5.53
CA LYS A 124 -27.13 17.72 -4.20
C LYS A 124 -28.15 17.18 -3.18
N GLY A 125 -27.66 16.68 -2.06
CA GLY A 125 -28.49 16.08 -1.00
C GLY A 125 -28.89 14.63 -1.27
N ALA A 126 -28.42 14.00 -2.38
CA ALA A 126 -28.56 12.57 -2.55
C ALA A 126 -27.86 11.83 -1.40
N VAL A 127 -28.42 10.68 -0.99
CA VAL A 127 -27.81 9.85 0.05
C VAL A 127 -26.57 9.16 -0.54
N VAL A 128 -25.49 9.20 0.21
CA VAL A 128 -24.23 8.48 -0.07
C VAL A 128 -23.78 7.76 1.20
N PHE A 129 -23.00 6.71 1.03
CA PHE A 129 -22.27 6.09 2.14
C PHE A 129 -20.88 6.71 2.23
N HIS A 130 -20.44 7.03 3.43
CA HIS A 130 -19.15 7.64 3.68
C HIS A 130 -18.37 6.78 4.67
N VAL A 131 -17.14 6.40 4.31
CA VAL A 131 -16.24 5.67 5.18
C VAL A 131 -14.90 6.40 5.27
N ARG A 132 -14.35 6.40 6.48
CA ARG A 132 -12.98 6.83 6.77
C ARG A 132 -12.24 5.70 7.46
N LEU A 133 -11.15 5.26 6.85
CA LEU A 133 -10.36 4.12 7.29
C LEU A 133 -8.89 4.50 7.30
N VAL A 134 -8.14 3.95 8.27
CA VAL A 134 -6.68 3.95 8.20
C VAL A 134 -6.21 2.53 7.93
N HIS A 135 -5.49 2.36 6.85
CA HIS A 135 -4.84 1.10 6.51
C HIS A 135 -3.44 1.07 7.09
N LEU A 136 -3.14 -0.03 7.77
CA LEU A 136 -1.85 -0.26 8.41
C LEU A 136 -1.12 -1.41 7.72
N GLU A 137 0.19 -1.25 7.59
CA GLU A 137 1.12 -2.27 7.14
C GLU A 137 2.05 -2.62 8.29
N ASN A 138 2.00 -3.85 8.77
CA ASN A 138 2.73 -4.30 9.98
C ASN A 138 2.52 -3.36 11.19
N GLY A 139 1.28 -2.88 11.36
CA GLY A 139 0.92 -1.96 12.44
C GLY A 139 1.25 -0.48 12.21
N VAL A 140 1.91 -0.12 11.10
CA VAL A 140 2.25 1.26 10.75
C VAL A 140 1.21 1.84 9.80
N PRO A 141 0.61 3.02 10.10
CA PRO A 141 -0.34 3.68 9.20
C PRO A 141 0.34 4.08 7.89
N ILE A 142 -0.19 3.65 6.75
CA ILE A 142 0.35 3.95 5.42
C ILE A 142 -0.66 4.64 4.50
N GLN A 143 -1.95 4.54 4.80
CA GLN A 143 -2.99 5.19 4.01
C GLN A 143 -4.16 5.60 4.90
N LEU A 144 -4.62 6.83 4.75
CA LEU A 144 -5.93 7.27 5.19
C LEU A 144 -6.85 7.28 3.96
N GLU A 145 -7.90 6.50 4.01
CA GLU A 145 -8.95 6.44 2.99
C GLU A 145 -10.17 7.24 3.45
N ASP A 146 -10.57 8.23 2.66
CA ASP A 146 -11.82 8.99 2.79
C ASP A 146 -12.64 8.74 1.51
N ARG A 147 -13.71 7.94 1.63
CA ARG A 147 -14.45 7.44 0.46
C ARG A 147 -15.95 7.65 0.60
N HIS A 148 -16.54 8.12 -0.51
CA HIS A 148 -18.00 8.15 -0.68
C HIS A 148 -18.41 7.10 -1.71
N VAL A 149 -19.46 6.35 -1.41
CA VAL A 149 -19.96 5.22 -2.22
C VAL A 149 -21.42 5.46 -2.59
N ASN A 150 -21.78 5.11 -3.81
CA ASN A 150 -23.15 5.18 -4.31
C ASN A 150 -23.96 3.99 -3.79
N PRO A 151 -24.99 4.22 -2.96
CA PRO A 151 -25.81 3.15 -2.40
C PRO A 151 -26.51 2.27 -3.45
N ALA A 152 -26.80 2.83 -4.63
CA ALA A 152 -27.46 2.08 -5.69
C ALA A 152 -26.60 0.94 -6.27
N LEU A 153 -25.28 1.06 -6.19
CA LEU A 153 -24.32 0.08 -6.70
C LEU A 153 -23.72 -0.83 -5.62
N ALA A 154 -23.91 -0.49 -4.35
CA ALA A 154 -23.45 -1.29 -3.22
C ALA A 154 -24.42 -1.13 -2.03
N PRO A 155 -25.66 -1.68 -2.11
CA PRO A 155 -26.70 -1.44 -1.11
C PRO A 155 -26.34 -1.95 0.28
N ASP A 156 -25.60 -3.05 0.37
CA ASP A 156 -25.22 -3.70 1.63
C ASP A 156 -23.89 -3.17 2.21
N PHE A 157 -23.31 -2.15 1.59
CA PHE A 157 -22.00 -1.61 1.97
C PHE A 157 -21.88 -1.22 3.45
N MET A 158 -22.97 -0.70 4.03
CA MET A 158 -23.00 -0.26 5.43
C MET A 158 -23.09 -1.40 6.46
N THR A 159 -23.36 -2.63 6.03
CA THR A 159 -23.46 -3.81 6.93
C THR A 159 -22.12 -4.54 7.05
N LEU A 160 -21.09 -4.08 6.33
CA LEU A 160 -19.81 -4.76 6.23
C LEU A 160 -18.89 -4.41 7.40
N ASP A 161 -18.08 -5.38 7.79
CA ASP A 161 -16.99 -5.19 8.74
C ASP A 161 -15.70 -4.80 8.00
N PHE A 162 -15.40 -3.50 7.98
CA PHE A 162 -14.21 -2.97 7.33
C PHE A 162 -12.89 -3.29 8.03
N THR A 163 -12.91 -4.00 9.14
CA THR A 163 -11.70 -4.62 9.69
C THR A 163 -11.32 -5.91 8.96
N GLN A 164 -12.29 -6.54 8.27
CA GLN A 164 -12.11 -7.81 7.53
C GLN A 164 -12.05 -7.62 6.03
N VAL A 165 -12.75 -6.62 5.49
CA VAL A 165 -12.82 -6.34 4.05
C VAL A 165 -12.48 -4.88 3.78
N THR A 166 -11.90 -4.59 2.61
CA THR A 166 -11.65 -3.22 2.17
C THR A 166 -12.80 -2.71 1.30
N PRO A 167 -13.07 -1.40 1.28
CA PRO A 167 -14.05 -0.81 0.38
C PRO A 167 -13.77 -1.13 -1.10
N SER A 168 -12.50 -1.13 -1.50
CA SER A 168 -12.10 -1.44 -2.88
C SER A 168 -12.44 -2.87 -3.25
N HIS A 169 -12.15 -3.85 -2.39
CA HIS A 169 -12.48 -5.26 -2.61
C HIS A 169 -13.98 -5.46 -2.82
N VAL A 170 -14.78 -4.88 -1.94
CA VAL A 170 -16.25 -4.96 -2.03
C VAL A 170 -16.78 -4.34 -3.31
N LEU A 171 -16.27 -3.16 -3.68
CA LEU A 171 -16.70 -2.48 -4.91
C LEU A 171 -16.30 -3.27 -6.16
N PHE A 172 -15.14 -3.92 -6.18
CA PHE A 172 -14.74 -4.77 -7.32
C PHE A 172 -15.67 -5.98 -7.50
N GLN A 173 -16.21 -6.51 -6.41
CA GLN A 173 -17.15 -7.63 -6.46
C GLN A 173 -18.58 -7.22 -6.87
N HIS A 174 -19.11 -6.13 -6.30
CA HIS A 174 -20.50 -5.70 -6.47
C HIS A 174 -20.70 -4.71 -7.62
N ALA A 175 -19.68 -3.91 -7.91
CA ALA A 175 -19.72 -2.88 -8.95
C ALA A 175 -18.47 -2.99 -9.84
N PRO A 176 -18.38 -4.01 -10.72
CA PRO A 176 -17.22 -4.21 -11.59
C PRO A 176 -16.86 -2.93 -12.33
N LEU A 177 -15.58 -2.55 -12.25
CA LEU A 177 -15.10 -1.30 -12.84
C LEU A 177 -15.19 -1.34 -14.35
N THR A 178 -15.81 -0.31 -14.93
CA THR A 178 -15.78 -0.03 -16.37
C THR A 178 -14.81 1.11 -16.70
N GLU A 179 -14.67 2.08 -15.78
CA GLU A 179 -13.76 3.21 -15.90
C GLU A 179 -13.21 3.58 -14.54
N ALA A 180 -11.98 4.07 -14.52
CA ALA A 180 -11.37 4.69 -13.34
C ALA A 180 -10.54 5.90 -13.74
N GLU A 181 -10.62 6.95 -12.94
CA GLU A 181 -9.79 8.13 -13.05
C GLU A 181 -9.00 8.30 -11.75
N GLN A 182 -7.71 8.60 -11.87
CA GLN A 182 -6.85 8.88 -10.73
C GLN A 182 -6.07 10.16 -10.99
N VAL A 183 -6.06 11.04 -9.98
CA VAL A 183 -5.23 12.24 -9.96
C VAL A 183 -4.34 12.14 -8.72
N VAL A 184 -3.04 12.39 -8.90
CA VAL A 184 -2.06 12.35 -7.81
C VAL A 184 -1.53 13.75 -7.56
N GLU A 185 -1.63 14.19 -6.32
CA GLU A 185 -1.22 15.51 -5.87
C GLU A 185 -0.39 15.41 -4.60
N ALA A 186 0.53 16.35 -4.42
CA ALA A 186 1.24 16.54 -3.16
C ALA A 186 0.48 17.56 -2.31
N VAL A 187 0.14 17.18 -1.08
CA VAL A 187 -0.54 18.05 -0.11
C VAL A 187 0.15 17.99 1.25
N LEU A 188 -0.16 18.94 2.13
CA LEU A 188 0.32 18.90 3.51
C LEU A 188 -0.76 18.30 4.41
N ALA A 189 -0.33 17.49 5.38
CA ALA A 189 -1.22 16.92 6.38
C ALA A 189 -1.79 18.00 7.29
N ASP A 190 -3.11 18.02 7.44
CA ASP A 190 -3.76 18.77 8.51
C ASP A 190 -3.64 18.03 9.86
N ALA A 191 -4.09 18.67 10.94
CA ALA A 191 -4.00 18.13 12.30
C ALA A 191 -4.76 16.80 12.47
N GLU A 192 -5.89 16.61 11.80
CA GLU A 192 -6.70 15.39 11.87
C GLU A 192 -6.03 14.24 11.10
N GLN A 193 -5.58 14.50 9.88
CA GLN A 193 -4.83 13.56 9.06
C GLN A 193 -3.51 13.14 9.74
N ALA A 194 -2.81 14.10 10.31
CA ALA A 194 -1.56 13.86 11.03
C ALA A 194 -1.76 12.89 12.21
N LYS A 195 -2.82 13.11 12.99
CA LYS A 195 -3.20 12.23 14.11
C LYS A 195 -3.56 10.82 13.64
N TRP A 196 -4.31 10.67 12.54
CA TRP A 196 -4.71 9.35 12.04
C TRP A 196 -3.55 8.59 11.40
N LEU A 197 -2.65 9.30 10.74
CA LEU A 197 -1.50 8.70 10.07
C LEU A 197 -0.26 8.56 10.96
N ASP A 198 -0.33 9.04 12.21
CA ASP A 198 0.81 9.03 13.13
C ASP A 198 2.06 9.69 12.52
N ILE A 199 1.89 10.95 12.10
CA ILE A 199 2.90 11.84 11.54
C ILE A 199 2.77 13.25 12.13
N ALA A 200 3.75 14.12 11.89
CA ALA A 200 3.65 15.51 12.27
C ALA A 200 2.66 16.26 11.36
N GLU A 201 1.92 17.24 11.91
CA GLU A 201 1.15 18.20 11.12
C GLU A 201 2.08 18.92 10.12
N GLY A 202 1.59 19.20 8.92
CA GLY A 202 2.39 19.78 7.84
C GLY A 202 3.31 18.79 7.13
N SER A 203 3.32 17.50 7.51
CA SER A 203 4.05 16.49 6.75
C SER A 203 3.52 16.35 5.33
N ALA A 204 4.41 16.10 4.37
CA ALA A 204 4.04 15.87 2.99
C ALA A 204 3.24 14.56 2.83
N LEU A 205 2.11 14.64 2.13
CA LEU A 205 1.29 13.52 1.73
C LEU A 205 1.22 13.43 0.20
N LEU A 206 1.24 12.22 -0.33
CA LEU A 206 0.72 11.93 -1.66
C LEU A 206 -0.78 11.67 -1.52
N MET A 207 -1.60 12.53 -2.10
CA MET A 207 -3.04 12.35 -2.18
C MET A 207 -3.41 11.79 -3.54
N VAL A 208 -4.09 10.63 -3.56
CA VAL A 208 -4.67 10.05 -4.77
C VAL A 208 -6.17 10.27 -4.73
N SER A 209 -6.66 11.19 -5.55
CA SER A 209 -8.09 11.34 -5.82
C SER A 209 -8.50 10.30 -6.85
N ARG A 210 -9.43 9.42 -6.49
CA ARG A 210 -9.88 8.30 -7.35
C ARG A 210 -11.37 8.37 -7.55
N ARG A 211 -11.80 8.32 -8.80
CA ARG A 211 -13.20 8.16 -9.18
C ARG A 211 -13.37 6.85 -9.95
N THR A 212 -14.33 6.03 -9.54
CA THR A 212 -14.61 4.74 -10.18
C THR A 212 -16.03 4.72 -10.74
N VAL A 213 -16.18 4.14 -11.93
CA VAL A 213 -17.44 4.03 -12.64
C VAL A 213 -17.76 2.55 -12.84
N SER A 214 -19.02 2.19 -12.65
CA SER A 214 -19.59 0.88 -12.93
C SER A 214 -20.95 1.06 -13.59
N GLN A 215 -21.23 0.29 -14.62
CA GLN A 215 -22.53 0.30 -15.33
C GLN A 215 -22.99 1.72 -15.73
N GLY A 216 -22.06 2.60 -16.12
CA GLY A 216 -22.35 3.98 -16.54
C GLY A 216 -22.62 4.97 -15.39
N ALA A 217 -22.61 4.53 -14.13
CA ALA A 217 -22.76 5.39 -12.96
C ALA A 217 -21.48 5.46 -12.13
N VAL A 218 -21.24 6.58 -11.44
CA VAL A 218 -20.12 6.70 -10.51
C VAL A 218 -20.40 5.82 -9.30
N ALA A 219 -19.57 4.81 -9.10
CA ALA A 219 -19.66 3.88 -7.99
C ALA A 219 -19.06 4.45 -6.71
N SER A 220 -17.89 5.10 -6.82
CA SER A 220 -17.28 5.76 -5.68
C SER A 220 -16.36 6.91 -6.08
N VAL A 221 -16.19 7.84 -5.15
CA VAL A 221 -15.10 8.81 -5.14
C VAL A 221 -14.32 8.66 -3.84
N ALA A 222 -12.99 8.69 -3.92
CA ALA A 222 -12.12 8.51 -2.77
C ALA A 222 -10.95 9.48 -2.81
N ARG A 223 -10.53 9.95 -1.64
CA ARG A 223 -9.24 10.58 -1.41
C ARG A 223 -8.40 9.64 -0.55
N LEU A 224 -7.27 9.22 -1.08
CA LEU A 224 -6.35 8.29 -0.44
C LEU A 224 -5.08 9.06 -0.10
N TYR A 225 -4.84 9.30 1.18
CA TYR A 225 -3.71 10.09 1.66
C TYR A 225 -2.62 9.15 2.15
N HIS A 226 -1.44 9.27 1.59
CA HIS A 226 -0.28 8.46 1.95
C HIS A 226 0.85 9.33 2.48
N PRO A 227 1.43 9.05 3.65
CA PRO A 227 2.62 9.74 4.10
C PRO A 227 3.75 9.62 3.08
N GLY A 228 4.27 10.75 2.58
CA GLY A 228 5.33 10.77 1.57
C GLY A 228 6.64 10.11 2.04
N SER A 229 6.84 10.02 3.36
CA SER A 229 7.95 9.29 3.97
C SER A 229 7.77 7.76 3.98
N ARG A 230 6.53 7.27 3.73
CA ARG A 230 6.18 5.85 3.85
C ARG A 230 5.60 5.25 2.56
N TYR A 231 5.36 6.07 1.52
CA TYR A 231 4.69 5.61 0.30
C TYR A 231 5.27 6.28 -0.94
N ARG A 232 5.38 5.52 -2.03
CA ARG A 232 5.72 6.04 -3.36
C ARG A 232 4.89 5.35 -4.45
N LEU A 233 4.64 6.07 -5.53
CA LEU A 233 4.02 5.54 -6.74
C LEU A 233 5.09 5.34 -7.81
N ILE A 234 5.10 4.17 -8.46
CA ILE A 234 6.00 3.86 -9.57
C ILE A 234 5.19 3.43 -10.78
N GLY A 235 5.39 4.10 -11.91
CA GLY A 235 4.95 3.67 -13.21
C GLY A 235 6.13 3.08 -13.99
N ARG A 236 6.00 1.85 -14.52
CA ARG A 236 6.99 1.25 -15.45
C ARG A 236 6.36 1.17 -16.82
N PHE A 237 7.04 1.72 -17.82
CA PHE A 237 6.63 1.70 -19.21
C PHE A 237 7.74 1.09 -20.03
N SER A 238 7.42 0.14 -20.91
CA SER A 238 8.30 -0.26 -22.01
C SER A 238 8.03 0.67 -23.20
N VAL A 239 9.08 1.17 -23.83
CA VAL A 239 9.05 2.01 -25.03
C VAL A 239 9.46 1.15 -26.22
#